data_56ca841da04d6dfc8b32bc86376d65e5
#
_entry.id   56ca841da04d6dfc8b32bc86376d65e5
#
_cell.length_a   1.000
_cell.length_b   1.000
_cell.length_c   1.000
_cell.angle_alpha   90.00
_cell.angle_beta   90.00
_cell.angle_gamma   90.00
#
_symmetry.space_group_name_H-M   'P 1'
#
loop_
_entity.id
_entity.type
_entity.pdbx_description
1 polymer ?
#
loop_
_entity_poly.entity_id
_entity_poly.type
_entity_poly.pdbx_seq_one_letter_code
_entity_poly.pdbx_strand_id
1 'polypeptide(L)'
;MNNHYDAEDVMQSVFLKLWNTDKDFNNDEHIDKWLTITCINKCKDHFKLHFVKNTVSLDDVKEYYTFDSTKKIDIFNSIMSLPQKERVVVHLFYYEDMSIDEISNAIKANPNTVKTRLKRARTKLKTLLGDDWIDE
;
A
#
# COMPACT_ATOMS: atom_id res chain seq x y z
N MET A 1 -5.21 0.48 -3.69
CA MET A 1 -6.32 0.83 -4.60
C MET A 1 -7.46 -0.14 -4.43
N ASN A 2 -8.66 0.37 -4.37
CA ASN A 2 -9.86 -0.46 -4.17
C ASN A 2 -10.54 -0.85 -5.48
N ASN A 3 -10.02 -0.37 -6.62
CA ASN A 3 -10.58 -0.64 -7.94
C ASN A 3 -9.57 -1.42 -8.77
N HIS A 4 -10.01 -2.57 -9.30
CA HIS A 4 -9.19 -3.45 -10.12
C HIS A 4 -8.66 -2.76 -11.39
N TYR A 5 -9.50 -1.96 -12.06
CA TYR A 5 -9.11 -1.23 -13.27
C TYR A 5 -8.06 -0.16 -12.98
N ASP A 6 -8.19 0.54 -11.86
CA ASP A 6 -7.22 1.54 -11.45
C ASP A 6 -5.87 0.90 -11.11
N ALA A 7 -5.90 -0.25 -10.45
CA ALA A 7 -4.69 -1.01 -10.13
C ALA A 7 -3.99 -1.49 -11.41
N GLU A 8 -4.74 -1.96 -12.40
CA GLU A 8 -4.18 -2.36 -13.69
C GLU A 8 -3.54 -1.18 -14.42
N ASP A 9 -4.21 -0.03 -14.45
CA ASP A 9 -3.70 1.18 -15.08
C ASP A 9 -2.37 1.64 -14.45
N VAL A 10 -2.30 1.61 -13.12
CA VAL A 10 -1.06 1.93 -12.41
C VAL A 10 0.03 0.92 -12.74
N MET A 11 -0.28 -0.36 -12.72
CA MET A 11 0.67 -1.43 -13.05
C MET A 11 1.23 -1.26 -14.47
N GLN A 12 0.38 -0.99 -15.46
CA GLN A 12 0.81 -0.73 -16.83
C GLN A 12 1.74 0.49 -16.90
N SER A 13 1.40 1.56 -16.19
CA SER A 13 2.24 2.77 -16.13
C SER A 13 3.61 2.48 -15.54
N VAL A 14 3.69 1.65 -14.50
CA VAL A 14 4.96 1.24 -13.88
C VAL A 14 5.81 0.43 -14.86
N PHE A 15 5.22 -0.55 -15.55
CA PHE A 15 5.95 -1.38 -16.51
C PHE A 15 6.42 -0.58 -17.72
N LEU A 16 5.61 0.38 -18.22
CA LEU A 16 6.03 1.27 -19.29
C LEU A 16 7.22 2.13 -18.87
N LYS A 17 7.21 2.62 -17.63
CA LYS A 17 8.33 3.39 -17.11
C LYS A 17 9.59 2.52 -16.98
N LEU A 18 9.46 1.28 -16.54
CA LEU A 18 10.58 0.33 -16.50
C LEU A 18 11.14 0.08 -17.90
N TRP A 19 10.26 -0.14 -18.87
CA TRP A 19 10.66 -0.39 -20.26
C TRP A 19 11.42 0.80 -20.86
N ASN A 20 11.02 2.02 -20.53
CA ASN A 20 11.59 3.25 -21.09
C ASN A 20 12.75 3.83 -20.27
N THR A 21 13.12 3.21 -19.15
CA THR A 21 14.21 3.72 -18.32
C THR A 21 15.56 3.25 -18.83
N ASP A 22 16.53 4.15 -18.85
CA ASP A 22 17.92 3.85 -19.16
C ASP A 22 18.74 3.53 -17.91
N LYS A 23 18.08 3.42 -16.77
CA LYS A 23 18.74 3.20 -15.49
C LYS A 23 19.24 1.77 -15.36
N ASP A 24 20.51 1.64 -15.00
CA ASP A 24 21.10 0.35 -14.71
C ASP A 24 20.80 -0.08 -13.28
N PHE A 25 20.34 -1.32 -13.13
CA PHE A 25 20.06 -1.91 -11.82
C PHE A 25 21.21 -2.83 -11.41
N ASN A 26 21.63 -2.69 -10.16
CA ASN A 26 22.77 -3.45 -9.63
C ASN A 26 22.42 -4.91 -9.34
N ASN A 27 21.18 -5.18 -8.92
CA ASN A 27 20.69 -6.51 -8.56
C ASN A 27 19.17 -6.51 -8.52
N ASP A 28 18.58 -7.68 -8.25
CA ASP A 28 17.12 -7.86 -8.18
C ASP A 28 16.50 -7.05 -7.05
N GLU A 29 17.17 -6.93 -5.92
CA GLU A 29 16.69 -6.10 -4.79
C GLU A 29 16.57 -4.64 -5.18
N HIS A 30 17.51 -4.10 -5.95
CA HIS A 30 17.47 -2.72 -6.46
C HIS A 30 16.27 -2.52 -7.39
N ILE A 31 15.99 -3.47 -8.27
CA ILE A 31 14.83 -3.44 -9.16
C ILE A 31 13.53 -3.44 -8.34
N ASP A 32 13.43 -4.33 -7.35
CA ASP A 32 12.23 -4.44 -6.50
C ASP A 32 11.94 -3.14 -5.76
N LYS A 33 12.96 -2.53 -5.17
CA LYS A 33 12.81 -1.24 -4.48
C LYS A 33 12.40 -0.12 -5.44
N TRP A 34 13.01 -0.07 -6.62
CA TRP A 34 12.66 0.90 -7.66
C TRP A 34 11.21 0.73 -8.11
N LEU A 35 10.77 -0.51 -8.35
CA LEU A 35 9.39 -0.81 -8.73
C LEU A 35 8.41 -0.40 -7.64
N THR A 36 8.72 -0.70 -6.38
CA THR A 36 7.87 -0.34 -5.23
C THR A 36 7.69 1.17 -5.11
N ILE A 37 8.79 1.92 -5.16
CA ILE A 37 8.77 3.39 -5.08
C ILE A 37 8.02 3.99 -6.28
N THR A 38 8.28 3.48 -7.48
CA THR A 38 7.59 3.93 -8.69
C THR A 38 6.10 3.66 -8.61
N CYS A 39 5.71 2.50 -8.12
CA CYS A 39 4.31 2.14 -7.91
C CYS A 39 3.63 3.10 -6.93
N ILE A 40 4.27 3.40 -5.81
CA ILE A 40 3.75 4.34 -4.80
C ILE A 40 3.54 5.72 -5.44
N ASN A 41 4.51 6.21 -6.20
CA ASN A 41 4.42 7.51 -6.85
C ASN A 41 3.29 7.55 -7.90
N LYS A 42 3.16 6.49 -8.69
CA LYS A 42 2.07 6.39 -9.67
C LYS A 42 0.70 6.32 -9.00
N CYS A 43 0.59 5.61 -7.89
CA CYS A 43 -0.64 5.57 -7.10
C CYS A 43 -1.01 6.95 -6.56
N LYS A 44 -0.04 7.69 -6.02
CA LYS A 44 -0.25 9.05 -5.54
C LYS A 44 -0.74 9.97 -6.65
N ASP A 45 -0.13 9.92 -7.82
CA ASP A 45 -0.53 10.71 -8.97
C ASP A 45 -1.94 10.37 -9.42
N HIS A 46 -2.27 9.09 -9.47
CA HIS A 46 -3.60 8.61 -9.83
C HIS A 46 -4.66 9.11 -8.85
N PHE A 47 -4.42 9.04 -7.55
CA PHE A 47 -5.32 9.54 -6.53
C PHE A 47 -5.52 11.06 -6.61
N LYS A 48 -4.47 11.82 -6.88
CA LYS A 48 -4.57 13.27 -7.07
C LYS A 48 -5.48 13.61 -8.24
N LEU A 49 -5.29 12.94 -9.38
CA LEU A 49 -6.12 13.15 -10.56
C LEU A 49 -7.58 12.77 -10.31
N HIS A 50 -7.79 11.64 -9.64
CA HIS A 50 -9.13 11.17 -9.31
C HIS A 50 -9.84 12.11 -8.34
N PHE A 51 -9.12 12.61 -7.34
CA PHE A 51 -9.65 13.53 -6.34
C PHE A 51 -10.03 14.88 -6.96
N VAL A 52 -9.25 15.37 -7.92
CA VAL A 52 -9.52 16.62 -8.63
C VAL A 52 -10.69 16.48 -9.62
N LYS A 53 -10.82 15.33 -10.27
CA LYS A 53 -11.87 15.09 -11.28
C LYS A 53 -13.22 14.70 -10.69
N ASN A 54 -13.21 13.96 -9.60
CA ASN A 54 -14.40 13.45 -8.94
C ASN A 54 -14.40 13.90 -7.49
N THR A 55 -15.29 14.79 -7.13
CA THR A 55 -15.59 15.11 -5.74
C THR A 55 -16.34 13.94 -5.09
N VAL A 56 -15.82 12.74 -5.24
CA VAL A 56 -16.39 11.54 -4.63
C VAL A 56 -15.98 11.53 -3.17
N SER A 57 -16.97 11.47 -2.28
CA SER A 57 -16.70 11.35 -0.86
C SER A 57 -15.96 10.03 -0.57
N LEU A 58 -15.11 10.06 0.46
CA LEU A 58 -14.40 8.87 0.94
C LEU A 58 -15.33 7.69 1.27
N ASP A 59 -16.62 7.96 1.45
CA ASP A 59 -17.63 6.95 1.74
C ASP A 59 -17.99 6.08 0.53
N ASP A 60 -17.77 6.57 -0.69
CA ASP A 60 -18.06 5.83 -1.91
C ASP A 60 -16.94 4.82 -2.25
N VAL A 61 -15.84 4.83 -1.53
CA VAL A 61 -14.70 3.92 -1.72
C VAL A 61 -14.82 2.67 -0.87
N LYS A 62 -15.95 2.45 -0.20
CA LYS A 62 -16.25 1.20 0.48
C LYS A 62 -16.66 0.14 -0.53
N GLU A 63 -15.70 -0.35 -1.29
CA GLU A 63 -15.93 -1.58 -2.03
C GLU A 63 -15.93 -2.73 -1.04
N TYR A 64 -17.06 -3.37 -0.97
CA TYR A 64 -17.25 -4.56 -0.17
C TYR A 64 -16.62 -5.74 -0.90
N TYR A 65 -15.44 -6.15 -0.46
CA TYR A 65 -14.92 -7.43 -0.85
C TYR A 65 -15.65 -8.49 -0.04
N THR A 66 -16.65 -9.15 -0.64
CA THR A 66 -17.26 -10.34 -0.08
C THR A 66 -16.39 -11.53 -0.46
N PHE A 67 -15.57 -11.97 0.46
CA PHE A 67 -14.73 -13.14 0.24
C PHE A 67 -15.20 -14.29 1.15
N ASP A 68 -15.05 -15.51 0.64
CA ASP A 68 -15.21 -16.72 1.43
C ASP A 68 -14.18 -16.76 2.58
N SER A 69 -14.63 -17.21 3.74
CA SER A 69 -13.88 -17.16 4.99
C SER A 69 -12.75 -18.19 5.05
N THR A 70 -11.62 -17.91 4.42
CA THR A 70 -10.36 -18.56 4.79
C THR A 70 -9.53 -17.57 5.63
N LYS A 71 -8.68 -18.08 6.55
CA LYS A 71 -7.86 -17.23 7.43
C LYS A 71 -7.03 -16.17 6.67
N LYS A 72 -6.52 -16.52 5.49
CA LYS A 72 -5.75 -15.59 4.63
C LYS A 72 -6.63 -14.46 4.10
N ILE A 73 -7.87 -14.76 3.78
CA ILE A 73 -8.84 -13.78 3.29
C ILE A 73 -9.23 -12.83 4.41
N ASP A 74 -9.37 -13.35 5.64
CA ASP A 74 -9.68 -12.53 6.81
C ASP A 74 -8.56 -11.51 7.09
N ILE A 75 -7.30 -11.92 6.99
CA ILE A 75 -6.16 -11.02 7.14
C ILE A 75 -6.18 -9.95 6.05
N PHE A 76 -6.38 -10.35 4.80
CA PHE A 76 -6.46 -9.43 3.68
C PHE A 76 -7.60 -8.42 3.87
N ASN A 77 -8.79 -8.89 4.22
CA ASN A 77 -9.95 -8.03 4.47
C ASN A 77 -9.70 -7.06 5.62
N SER A 78 -9.06 -7.53 6.68
CA SER A 78 -8.71 -6.69 7.83
C SER A 78 -7.74 -5.59 7.43
N ILE A 79 -6.73 -5.90 6.63
CA ILE A 79 -5.78 -4.92 6.12
C ILE A 79 -6.50 -3.92 5.19
N MET A 80 -7.36 -4.41 4.31
CA MET A 80 -8.12 -3.55 3.39
C MET A 80 -9.12 -2.64 4.10
N SER A 81 -9.53 -2.98 5.32
CA SER A 81 -10.40 -2.14 6.14
C SER A 81 -9.68 -0.98 6.83
N LEU A 82 -8.35 -1.03 6.87
CA LEU A 82 -7.56 0.05 7.45
C LEU A 82 -7.64 1.32 6.60
N PRO A 83 -7.51 2.50 7.22
CA PRO A 83 -7.30 3.73 6.45
C PRO A 83 -6.11 3.58 5.49
N GLN A 84 -6.20 4.19 4.34
CA GLN A 84 -5.20 4.06 3.27
C GLN A 84 -3.77 4.31 3.76
N LYS A 85 -3.57 5.35 4.57
CA LYS A 85 -2.25 5.71 5.08
C LYS A 85 -1.64 4.63 5.98
N GLU A 86 -2.46 3.96 6.78
CA GLU A 86 -2.03 2.87 7.65
C GLU A 86 -1.80 1.59 6.83
N ARG A 87 -2.68 1.31 5.88
CA ARG A 87 -2.59 0.14 5.01
C ARG A 87 -1.32 0.12 4.19
N VAL A 88 -0.93 1.26 3.61
CA VAL A 88 0.32 1.39 2.83
C VAL A 88 1.53 1.05 3.70
N VAL A 89 1.60 1.59 4.90
CA VAL A 89 2.73 1.37 5.82
C VAL A 89 2.81 -0.09 6.24
N VAL A 90 1.69 -0.73 6.52
CA VAL A 90 1.62 -2.17 6.84
C VAL A 90 2.15 -3.00 5.68
N HIS A 91 1.71 -2.72 4.47
CA HIS A 91 2.16 -3.44 3.29
C HIS A 91 3.68 -3.31 3.09
N LEU A 92 4.20 -2.11 3.16
CA LEU A 92 5.62 -1.86 2.95
C LEU A 92 6.49 -2.49 4.03
N PHE A 93 6.03 -2.49 5.27
CA PHE A 93 6.79 -3.04 6.40
C PHE A 93 6.79 -4.59 6.40
N TYR A 94 5.61 -5.20 6.25
CA TYR A 94 5.48 -6.66 6.41
C TYR A 94 5.65 -7.44 5.12
N TYR A 95 5.20 -6.94 3.99
CA TYR A 95 5.29 -7.64 2.71
C TYR A 95 6.54 -7.29 1.92
N GLU A 96 6.96 -6.04 1.97
CA GLU A 96 8.12 -5.57 1.21
C GLU A 96 9.41 -5.53 2.06
N ASP A 97 9.33 -5.91 3.32
CA ASP A 97 10.47 -5.93 4.26
C ASP A 97 11.24 -4.61 4.33
N MET A 98 10.54 -3.50 4.20
CA MET A 98 11.16 -2.18 4.27
C MET A 98 11.32 -1.73 5.72
N SER A 99 12.45 -1.10 6.00
CA SER A 99 12.68 -0.44 7.30
C SER A 99 11.84 0.82 7.44
N ILE A 100 11.71 1.31 8.68
CA ILE A 100 11.01 2.57 8.94
C ILE A 100 11.60 3.72 8.12
N ASP A 101 12.93 3.81 8.02
CA ASP A 101 13.61 4.85 7.25
C ASP A 101 13.36 4.71 5.75
N GLU A 102 13.39 3.50 5.23
CA GLU A 102 13.08 3.22 3.84
C GLU A 102 11.64 3.62 3.50
N ILE A 103 10.68 3.26 4.36
CA ILE A 103 9.28 3.65 4.20
C ILE A 103 9.13 5.17 4.25
N SER A 104 9.76 5.80 5.24
CA SER A 104 9.76 7.26 5.38
C SER A 104 10.19 7.96 4.10
N ASN A 105 11.26 7.51 3.50
CA ASN A 105 11.78 8.05 2.23
C ASN A 105 10.83 7.77 1.07
N ALA A 106 10.27 6.56 1.00
CA ALA A 106 9.40 6.14 -0.09
C ALA A 106 8.08 6.93 -0.14
N ILE A 107 7.45 7.13 1.01
CA ILE A 107 6.16 7.84 1.10
C ILE A 107 6.33 9.33 1.42
N LYS A 108 7.55 9.81 1.59
CA LYS A 108 7.87 11.20 1.92
C LYS A 108 7.16 11.67 3.20
N ALA A 109 7.25 10.85 4.25
CA ALA A 109 6.71 11.14 5.56
C ALA A 109 7.81 11.05 6.62
N ASN A 110 7.62 11.72 7.74
CA ASN A 110 8.55 11.67 8.85
C ASN A 110 8.60 10.24 9.45
N PRO A 111 9.78 9.72 9.86
CA PRO A 111 9.88 8.40 10.48
C PRO A 111 8.94 8.21 11.69
N ASN A 112 8.75 9.25 12.50
CA ASN A 112 7.82 9.20 13.62
C ASN A 112 6.37 9.02 13.16
N THR A 113 6.00 9.62 12.04
CA THR A 113 4.70 9.45 11.43
C THR A 113 4.50 8.00 10.98
N VAL A 114 5.52 7.40 10.37
CA VAL A 114 5.51 5.99 9.95
C VAL A 114 5.32 5.08 11.15
N LYS A 115 6.07 5.30 12.22
CA LYS A 115 5.94 4.53 13.48
C LYS A 115 4.53 4.64 14.08
N THR A 116 3.97 5.84 14.10
CA THR A 116 2.62 6.08 14.62
C THR A 116 1.58 5.36 13.78
N ARG A 117 1.70 5.41 12.47
CA ARG A 117 0.78 4.71 11.56
C ARG A 117 0.87 3.20 11.73
N LEU A 118 2.07 2.64 11.87
CA LEU A 118 2.28 1.22 12.15
C LEU A 118 1.64 0.80 13.46
N LYS A 119 1.86 1.59 14.52
CA LYS A 119 1.29 1.30 15.84
C LYS A 119 -0.24 1.30 15.81
N ARG A 120 -0.84 2.30 15.17
CA ARG A 120 -2.30 2.38 15.02
C ARG A 120 -2.84 1.21 14.19
N ALA A 121 -2.16 0.86 13.11
CA ALA A 121 -2.54 -0.26 12.27
C ALA A 121 -2.49 -1.57 13.05
N ARG A 122 -1.41 -1.81 13.80
CA ARG A 122 -1.27 -3.01 14.65
C ARG A 122 -2.38 -3.11 15.68
N THR A 123 -2.71 -2.00 16.34
CA THR A 123 -3.80 -1.97 17.33
C THR A 123 -5.15 -2.35 16.68
N LYS A 124 -5.45 -1.80 15.52
CA LYS A 124 -6.68 -2.11 14.79
C LYS A 124 -6.72 -3.55 14.30
N LEU A 125 -5.61 -4.05 13.76
CA LEU A 125 -5.50 -5.43 13.30
C LEU A 125 -5.63 -6.42 14.44
N LYS A 126 -5.04 -6.13 15.58
CA LYS A 126 -5.18 -6.96 16.78
C LYS A 126 -6.63 -7.04 17.25
N THR A 127 -7.36 -5.94 17.19
CA THR A 127 -8.79 -5.91 17.51
C THR A 127 -9.61 -6.75 16.54
N LEU A 128 -9.29 -6.67 15.24
CA LEU A 128 -10.03 -7.36 14.18
C LEU A 128 -9.71 -8.87 14.11
N LEU A 129 -8.46 -9.23 14.30
CA LEU A 129 -7.97 -10.61 14.14
C LEU A 129 -7.88 -11.38 15.46
N GLY A 130 -7.95 -10.69 16.61
CA GLY A 130 -7.86 -11.29 17.92
C GLY A 130 -6.54 -12.05 18.14
N ASP A 131 -6.62 -13.25 18.68
CA ASP A 131 -5.46 -14.07 19.02
C ASP A 131 -4.73 -14.63 17.77
N ASP A 132 -5.33 -14.52 16.59
CA ASP A 132 -4.70 -14.92 15.34
C ASP A 132 -3.61 -13.95 14.87
N TRP A 133 -3.53 -12.78 15.51
CA TRP A 133 -2.50 -11.79 15.20
C TRP A 133 -1.25 -12.00 16.05
N ILE A 134 -0.16 -12.32 15.39
CA ILE A 134 1.14 -12.45 16.04
C ILE A 134 1.87 -11.12 15.87
N ASP A 135 2.05 -10.44 16.99
CA ASP A 135 2.76 -9.16 17.03
C ASP A 135 4.27 -9.42 17.13
N GLU A 136 4.91 -9.52 15.99
CA GLU A 136 6.36 -9.63 15.92
C GLU A 136 7.01 -8.26 15.74
#